data_569ddb13a028589eedff9f7d20e1d5d4
#
_entry.id   569ddb13a028589eedff9f7d20e1d5d4
#
_cell.length_a   1.000
_cell.length_b   1.000
_cell.length_c   1.000
_cell.angle_alpha   90.00
_cell.angle_beta   90.00
_cell.angle_gamma   90.00
#
_symmetry.space_group_name_H-M   'P 1'
#
loop_
_entity.id
_entity.type
_entity.pdbx_description
1 polymer ?
#
loop_
_entity_poly.entity_id
_entity_poly.type
_entity_poly.pdbx_seq_one_letter_code
_entity_poly.pdbx_strand_id
1 'polypeptide(L)'
;STLHAWDAVIELTGKNGVRRLPIRDFYIKAGEVDIRAEDGEIQTAVLIPKESYEDCFGHYIKYAMRNAMDIATLGTSVNVRLSADKKTVERARVAFGVAGPVPLRAATAEAMAKGQIVSLELAERFAQAVTADINPRDSWRAAKDFRLHIAVESAKRAFIESVKLAGGEL
;
A
#
# COMPACT_ATOMS: atom_id res chain seq x y z
N SER A 1 -2.04 2.34 -4.66
CA SER A 1 -1.33 1.61 -3.59
C SER A 1 -0.29 2.49 -2.88
N THR A 2 0.61 3.17 -3.58
CA THR A 2 1.66 3.97 -2.91
C THR A 2 1.10 4.99 -1.94
N LEU A 3 0.13 5.80 -2.33
CA LEU A 3 -0.51 6.78 -1.45
C LEU A 3 -1.20 6.13 -0.25
N HIS A 4 -1.72 4.89 -0.37
CA HIS A 4 -2.28 4.13 0.76
C HIS A 4 -1.19 3.69 1.74
N ALA A 5 -0.04 3.20 1.24
CA ALA A 5 1.09 2.83 2.09
C ALA A 5 1.72 4.06 2.79
N TRP A 6 1.46 5.25 2.29
CA TRP A 6 1.94 6.52 2.85
C TRP A 6 0.86 7.25 3.67
N ASP A 7 -0.28 6.60 3.95
CA ASP A 7 -1.41 7.19 4.67
C ASP A 7 -1.78 8.60 4.19
N ALA A 8 -1.80 8.78 2.88
CA ALA A 8 -2.13 10.07 2.29
C ALA A 8 -3.50 10.56 2.77
N VAL A 9 -3.65 11.86 2.85
CA VAL A 9 -4.90 12.54 3.15
C VAL A 9 -5.35 13.27 1.89
N ILE A 10 -6.59 13.04 1.50
CA ILE A 10 -7.24 13.74 0.38
C ILE A 10 -7.87 15.02 0.90
N GLU A 11 -7.56 16.12 0.23
CA GLU A 11 -8.21 17.41 0.47
C GLU A 11 -9.23 17.69 -0.64
N LEU A 12 -10.46 17.97 -0.23
CA LEU A 12 -11.58 18.31 -1.09
C LEU A 12 -12.05 19.71 -0.75
N THR A 13 -12.30 20.52 -1.77
CA THR A 13 -12.82 21.89 -1.62
C THR A 13 -14.13 22.03 -2.40
N GLY A 14 -15.14 22.53 -1.75
CA GLY A 14 -16.46 22.80 -2.34
C GLY A 14 -17.10 24.06 -1.75
N LYS A 15 -18.37 24.32 -2.08
CA LYS A 15 -19.12 25.51 -1.60
C LYS A 15 -19.18 25.60 -0.08
N ASN A 16 -19.09 24.48 0.63
CA ASN A 16 -19.16 24.40 2.09
C ASN A 16 -17.76 24.49 2.75
N GLY A 17 -16.70 24.81 1.99
CA GLY A 17 -15.34 24.94 2.47
C GLY A 17 -14.45 23.75 2.13
N VAL A 18 -13.44 23.52 2.97
CA VAL A 18 -12.43 22.47 2.79
C VAL A 18 -12.68 21.34 3.78
N ARG A 19 -12.66 20.10 3.29
CA ARG A 19 -12.62 18.92 4.15
C ARG A 19 -11.45 18.03 3.78
N ARG A 20 -10.95 17.29 4.76
CA ARG A 20 -9.84 16.33 4.62
C ARG A 20 -10.27 14.98 5.12
N LEU A 21 -9.90 13.92 4.39
CA LEU A 21 -10.17 12.55 4.79
C LEU A 21 -8.99 11.66 4.45
N PRO A 22 -8.73 10.62 5.29
CA PRO A 22 -7.71 9.63 4.95
C PRO A 22 -8.01 8.97 3.61
N ILE A 23 -6.98 8.69 2.82
CA ILE A 23 -7.17 8.08 1.49
C ILE A 23 -7.92 6.74 1.54
N ARG A 24 -7.80 5.97 2.64
CA ARG A 24 -8.54 4.72 2.83
C ARG A 24 -10.06 4.90 2.87
N ASP A 25 -10.51 6.08 3.31
CA ASP A 25 -11.93 6.42 3.44
C ASP A 25 -12.46 7.13 2.19
N PHE A 26 -11.58 7.48 1.26
CA PHE A 26 -11.91 8.18 0.02
C PHE A 26 -12.56 7.26 -1.03
N TYR A 27 -12.19 5.97 -1.07
CA TYR A 27 -12.73 5.00 -2.02
C TYR A 27 -13.92 4.28 -1.40
N ILE A 28 -15.12 4.46 -1.94
CA ILE A 28 -16.35 3.81 -1.46
C ILE A 28 -16.47 2.42 -2.06
N LYS A 29 -16.38 2.32 -3.39
CA LYS A 29 -16.41 1.05 -4.15
C LYS A 29 -15.71 1.23 -5.50
N ALA A 30 -15.68 0.19 -6.31
CA ALA A 30 -15.09 0.25 -7.63
C ALA A 30 -15.74 1.35 -8.48
N GLY A 31 -14.94 2.34 -8.90
CA GLY A 31 -15.37 3.47 -9.71
C GLY A 31 -16.12 4.58 -8.94
N GLU A 32 -16.20 4.50 -7.62
CA GLU A 32 -16.88 5.50 -6.80
C GLU A 32 -15.98 5.97 -5.65
N VAL A 33 -15.92 7.28 -5.49
CA VAL A 33 -15.15 7.96 -4.45
C VAL A 33 -16.03 8.94 -3.67
N ASP A 34 -15.61 9.27 -2.44
CA ASP A 34 -16.33 10.22 -1.58
C ASP A 34 -16.05 11.68 -2.01
N ILE A 35 -16.65 12.08 -3.13
CA ILE A 35 -16.71 13.46 -3.61
C ILE A 35 -18.19 13.87 -3.67
N ARG A 36 -18.55 14.95 -3.00
CA ARG A 36 -19.92 15.46 -2.97
C ARG A 36 -20.15 16.39 -4.16
N ALA A 37 -20.57 15.79 -5.28
CA ALA A 37 -20.78 16.53 -6.52
C ALA A 37 -21.84 17.63 -6.40
N GLU A 38 -22.88 17.42 -5.57
CA GLU A 38 -23.95 18.38 -5.25
C GLU A 38 -23.41 19.62 -4.51
N ASP A 39 -22.28 19.49 -3.83
CA ASP A 39 -21.57 20.59 -3.16
C ASP A 39 -20.48 21.21 -4.05
N GLY A 40 -20.34 20.76 -5.29
CA GLY A 40 -19.31 21.20 -6.22
C GLY A 40 -17.90 20.88 -5.73
N GLU A 41 -17.73 19.78 -4.98
CA GLU A 41 -16.42 19.38 -4.48
C GLU A 41 -15.48 18.95 -5.60
N ILE A 42 -14.25 19.42 -5.49
CA ILE A 42 -13.11 18.95 -6.30
C ILE A 42 -11.96 18.57 -5.38
N GLN A 43 -11.14 17.62 -5.83
CA GLN A 43 -9.91 17.27 -5.13
C GLN A 43 -8.86 18.35 -5.41
N THR A 44 -8.43 19.06 -4.36
CA THR A 44 -7.48 20.17 -4.45
C THR A 44 -6.07 19.80 -4.06
N ALA A 45 -5.90 18.81 -3.17
CA ALA A 45 -4.57 18.34 -2.77
C ALA A 45 -4.56 16.88 -2.35
N VAL A 46 -3.36 16.30 -2.39
CA VAL A 46 -2.99 15.06 -1.72
C VAL A 46 -1.88 15.40 -0.74
N LEU A 47 -2.16 15.23 0.54
CA LEU A 47 -1.23 15.55 1.62
C LEU A 47 -0.57 14.26 2.12
N ILE A 48 0.75 14.27 2.27
CA ILE A 48 1.47 13.15 2.90
C ILE A 48 1.82 13.58 4.32
N PRO A 49 1.30 12.88 5.36
CA PRO A 49 1.65 13.19 6.74
C PRO A 49 3.14 13.04 7.01
N LYS A 50 3.70 13.92 7.83
CA LYS A 50 5.14 13.93 8.13
C LYS A 50 5.63 12.57 8.65
N GLU A 51 4.87 11.96 9.55
CA GLU A 51 5.15 10.65 10.11
C GLU A 51 5.16 9.52 9.07
N SER A 52 4.66 9.75 7.87
CA SER A 52 4.62 8.76 6.80
C SER A 52 5.84 8.80 5.88
N TYR A 53 6.62 9.91 5.88
CA TYR A 53 7.82 10.03 5.07
C TYR A 53 9.09 10.26 5.89
N GLU A 54 9.00 10.86 7.09
CA GLU A 54 10.17 11.08 7.94
C GLU A 54 10.69 9.74 8.45
N ASP A 55 11.95 9.44 8.15
CA ASP A 55 12.62 8.16 8.44
C ASP A 55 11.88 6.92 7.91
N CYS A 56 11.06 7.10 6.90
CA CYS A 56 10.30 6.04 6.25
C CYS A 56 10.81 5.82 4.83
N PHE A 57 10.98 4.56 4.46
CA PHE A 57 11.49 4.15 3.16
C PHE A 57 10.54 3.17 2.51
N GLY A 58 10.30 3.34 1.23
CA GLY A 58 9.31 2.53 0.56
C GLY A 58 9.74 2.07 -0.82
N HIS A 59 9.23 0.93 -1.22
CA HIS A 59 9.41 0.37 -2.55
C HIS A 59 8.07 -0.01 -3.17
N TYR A 60 7.93 0.27 -4.46
CA TYR A 60 6.75 -0.04 -5.24
C TYR A 60 7.07 -1.02 -6.36
N ILE A 61 6.29 -2.08 -6.46
CA ILE A 61 6.37 -3.05 -7.56
C ILE A 61 5.07 -3.01 -8.35
N LYS A 62 5.18 -2.71 -9.64
CA LYS A 62 4.09 -2.87 -10.60
C LYS A 62 4.31 -4.19 -11.35
N TYR A 63 3.47 -5.17 -11.08
CA TYR A 63 3.41 -6.34 -11.95
C TYR A 63 2.48 -6.07 -13.13
N ALA A 64 2.99 -6.19 -14.34
CA ALA A 64 2.27 -5.92 -15.58
C ALA A 64 2.72 -6.90 -16.67
N MET A 65 1.92 -7.07 -17.72
CA MET A 65 2.22 -7.99 -18.82
C MET A 65 3.28 -7.43 -19.79
N ARG A 66 3.45 -6.10 -19.80
CA ARG A 66 4.40 -5.38 -20.66
C ARG A 66 5.20 -4.38 -19.84
N ASN A 67 6.38 -4.03 -20.33
CA ASN A 67 7.27 -3.08 -19.64
C ASN A 67 6.79 -1.62 -19.71
N ALA A 68 5.96 -1.29 -20.68
CA ALA A 68 5.42 0.06 -20.85
C ALA A 68 3.96 0.04 -21.33
N MET A 69 3.24 1.14 -21.10
CA MET A 69 1.87 1.36 -21.56
C MET A 69 0.92 0.22 -21.21
N ASP A 70 1.01 -0.26 -19.97
CA ASP A 70 0.19 -1.38 -19.51
C ASP A 70 -0.48 -1.08 -18.16
N ILE A 71 -1.67 -1.68 -17.99
CA ILE A 71 -2.39 -1.65 -16.71
C ILE A 71 -1.78 -2.71 -15.80
N ALA A 72 -1.56 -2.35 -14.53
CA ALA A 72 -1.06 -3.32 -13.56
C ALA A 72 -2.00 -4.53 -13.44
N THR A 73 -1.43 -5.72 -13.49
CA THR A 73 -2.10 -6.96 -13.05
C THR A 73 -2.21 -6.98 -11.53
N LEU A 74 -1.18 -6.46 -10.86
CA LEU A 74 -1.13 -6.19 -9.43
C LEU A 74 -0.14 -5.03 -9.17
N GLY A 75 -0.47 -4.14 -8.25
CA GLY A 75 0.45 -3.12 -7.74
C GLY A 75 0.65 -3.30 -6.24
N THR A 76 1.89 -3.39 -5.80
CA THR A 76 2.26 -3.58 -4.39
C THR A 76 3.17 -2.44 -3.95
N SER A 77 2.83 -1.78 -2.85
CA SER A 77 3.67 -0.76 -2.24
C SER A 77 3.91 -1.11 -0.77
N VAL A 78 5.17 -1.13 -0.38
CA VAL A 78 5.57 -1.29 1.02
C VAL A 78 6.28 -0.01 1.46
N ASN A 79 6.03 0.39 2.71
CA ASN A 79 6.71 1.49 3.38
C ASN A 79 7.12 1.00 4.77
N VAL A 80 8.40 1.17 5.14
CA VAL A 80 8.92 0.75 6.44
C VAL A 80 9.60 1.89 7.16
N ARG A 81 9.51 1.85 8.48
CA ARG A 81 10.35 2.61 9.41
C ARG A 81 11.03 1.62 10.34
N LEU A 82 12.33 1.75 10.46
CA LEU A 82 13.14 0.92 11.34
C LEU A 82 13.52 1.70 12.61
N SER A 83 13.86 0.95 13.65
CA SER A 83 14.49 1.47 14.87
C SER A 83 15.80 2.22 14.56
N ALA A 84 16.28 3.02 15.50
CA ALA A 84 17.51 3.79 15.34
C ALA A 84 18.72 2.91 14.99
N ASP A 85 18.80 1.70 15.56
CA ASP A 85 19.86 0.71 15.29
C ASP A 85 19.61 -0.13 14.03
N LYS A 86 18.51 0.13 13.30
CA LYS A 86 18.09 -0.53 12.05
C LYS A 86 17.77 -2.02 12.17
N LYS A 87 17.63 -2.55 13.38
CA LYS A 87 17.42 -3.99 13.62
C LYS A 87 15.97 -4.40 13.81
N THR A 88 15.09 -3.45 14.10
CA THR A 88 13.69 -3.73 14.44
C THR A 88 12.76 -2.93 13.56
N VAL A 89 11.66 -3.53 13.13
CA VAL A 89 10.59 -2.86 12.40
C VAL A 89 9.72 -2.07 13.38
N GLU A 90 9.85 -0.76 13.41
CA GLU A 90 8.95 0.10 14.19
C GLU A 90 7.57 0.18 13.54
N ARG A 91 7.55 0.24 12.20
CA ARG A 91 6.33 0.31 11.42
C ARG A 91 6.55 -0.27 10.03
N ALA A 92 5.62 -1.10 9.59
CA ALA A 92 5.49 -1.52 8.21
C ALA A 92 4.08 -1.20 7.72
N ARG A 93 3.95 -0.80 6.47
CA ARG A 93 2.69 -0.61 5.77
C ARG A 93 2.78 -1.27 4.42
N VAL A 94 1.74 -1.99 4.04
CA VAL A 94 1.65 -2.63 2.72
C VAL A 94 0.29 -2.40 2.11
N ALA A 95 0.29 -1.91 0.87
CA ALA A 95 -0.92 -1.59 0.16
C ALA A 95 -0.91 -2.16 -1.26
N PHE A 96 -2.07 -2.59 -1.70
CA PHE A 96 -2.26 -3.22 -2.99
C PHE A 96 -3.22 -2.43 -3.87
N GLY A 97 -2.93 -2.39 -5.16
CA GLY A 97 -3.86 -2.08 -6.24
C GLY A 97 -4.21 -3.35 -7.00
N VAL A 98 -5.46 -3.46 -7.43
CA VAL A 98 -5.99 -4.63 -8.18
C VAL A 98 -6.09 -5.93 -7.35
N ALA A 99 -5.97 -5.84 -6.03
CA ALA A 99 -6.15 -6.96 -5.09
C ALA A 99 -7.53 -6.98 -4.41
N GLY A 100 -8.41 -6.06 -4.79
CA GLY A 100 -9.77 -5.92 -4.32
C GLY A 100 -10.54 -4.91 -5.18
N PRO A 101 -11.81 -4.60 -4.85
CA PRO A 101 -12.62 -3.62 -5.58
C PRO A 101 -12.03 -2.20 -5.54
N VAL A 102 -11.32 -1.87 -4.47
CA VAL A 102 -10.62 -0.60 -4.23
C VAL A 102 -9.18 -0.86 -3.81
N PRO A 103 -8.27 0.13 -3.88
CA PRO A 103 -6.96 0.00 -3.27
C PRO A 103 -7.11 -0.26 -1.77
N LEU A 104 -6.32 -1.17 -1.23
CA LEU A 104 -6.44 -1.61 0.16
C LEU A 104 -5.10 -1.83 0.85
N ARG A 105 -5.12 -1.85 2.18
CA ARG A 105 -4.00 -2.18 3.06
C ARG A 105 -4.13 -3.60 3.61
N ALA A 106 -3.01 -4.30 3.78
CA ALA A 106 -2.98 -5.60 4.44
C ALA A 106 -2.61 -5.43 5.94
N ALA A 107 -3.60 -5.05 6.74
CA ALA A 107 -3.43 -4.71 8.14
C ALA A 107 -2.89 -5.87 8.99
N THR A 108 -3.22 -7.11 8.65
CA THR A 108 -2.73 -8.32 9.33
C THR A 108 -1.21 -8.44 9.21
N ALA A 109 -0.66 -8.24 8.00
CA ALA A 109 0.78 -8.27 7.77
C ALA A 109 1.49 -7.12 8.49
N GLU A 110 0.91 -5.93 8.48
CA GLU A 110 1.45 -4.75 9.14
C GLU A 110 1.56 -4.93 10.66
N ALA A 111 0.49 -5.44 11.28
CA ALA A 111 0.46 -5.71 12.72
C ALA A 111 1.47 -6.79 13.11
N MET A 112 1.61 -7.84 12.29
CA MET A 112 2.54 -8.93 12.52
C MET A 112 4.00 -8.48 12.46
N ALA A 113 4.36 -7.58 11.56
CA ALA A 113 5.74 -7.12 11.38
C ALA A 113 6.20 -6.14 12.47
N LYS A 114 5.27 -5.43 13.11
CA LYS A 114 5.60 -4.41 14.10
C LYS A 114 6.32 -5.00 15.31
N GLY A 115 7.48 -4.42 15.67
CA GLY A 115 8.30 -4.84 16.80
C GLY A 115 9.16 -6.09 16.53
N GLN A 116 9.12 -6.64 15.33
CA GLN A 116 9.91 -7.81 14.96
C GLN A 116 11.33 -7.42 14.52
N ILE A 117 12.27 -8.32 14.76
CA ILE A 117 13.65 -8.19 14.27
C ILE A 117 13.66 -8.39 12.77
N VAL A 118 14.37 -7.52 12.06
CA VAL A 118 14.57 -7.57 10.60
C VAL A 118 15.28 -8.88 10.24
N SER A 119 14.68 -9.67 9.34
CA SER A 119 15.25 -10.92 8.83
C SER A 119 14.53 -11.38 7.56
N LEU A 120 15.15 -12.28 6.81
CA LEU A 120 14.51 -12.93 5.67
C LEU A 120 13.27 -13.75 6.10
N GLU A 121 13.32 -14.38 7.28
CA GLU A 121 12.18 -15.10 7.82
C GLU A 121 11.00 -14.16 8.10
N LEU A 122 11.26 -12.97 8.66
CA LEU A 122 10.23 -11.96 8.82
C LEU A 122 9.63 -11.55 7.46
N ALA A 123 10.46 -11.35 6.46
CA ALA A 123 9.99 -10.99 5.11
C ALA A 123 9.07 -12.06 4.51
N GLU A 124 9.37 -13.36 4.71
CA GLU A 124 8.52 -14.47 4.32
C GLU A 124 7.18 -14.45 5.04
N ARG A 125 7.21 -14.35 6.36
CA ARG A 125 6.00 -14.32 7.21
C ARG A 125 5.12 -13.10 6.88
N PHE A 126 5.73 -11.94 6.69
CA PHE A 126 5.05 -10.72 6.28
C PHE A 126 4.32 -10.90 4.94
N ALA A 127 5.01 -11.50 3.98
CA ALA A 127 4.46 -11.76 2.66
C ALA A 127 3.29 -12.75 2.68
N GLN A 128 3.38 -13.82 3.47
CA GLN A 128 2.28 -14.78 3.61
C GLN A 128 1.06 -14.14 4.29
N ALA A 129 1.28 -13.29 5.29
CA ALA A 129 0.21 -12.67 6.05
C ALA A 129 -0.67 -11.72 5.20
N VAL A 130 -0.19 -11.19 4.07
CA VAL A 130 -0.99 -10.30 3.23
C VAL A 130 -2.23 -10.97 2.64
N THR A 131 -2.20 -12.29 2.49
CA THR A 131 -3.31 -13.06 1.91
C THR A 131 -4.59 -13.00 2.74
N ALA A 132 -4.48 -12.70 4.03
CA ALA A 132 -5.63 -12.58 4.92
C ALA A 132 -6.52 -11.36 4.61
N ASP A 133 -5.95 -10.31 4.01
CA ASP A 133 -6.64 -9.03 3.82
C ASP A 133 -7.01 -8.76 2.36
N ILE A 134 -6.55 -9.58 1.40
CA ILE A 134 -6.77 -9.37 -0.02
C ILE A 134 -7.71 -10.39 -0.62
N ASN A 135 -8.52 -9.96 -1.60
CA ASN A 135 -9.42 -10.84 -2.33
C ASN A 135 -9.50 -10.43 -3.81
N PRO A 136 -8.44 -10.69 -4.59
CA PRO A 136 -8.44 -10.37 -6.01
C PRO A 136 -9.48 -11.22 -6.76
N ARG A 137 -9.98 -10.67 -7.85
CA ARG A 137 -10.93 -11.37 -8.73
C ARG A 137 -10.21 -12.05 -9.89
N ASP A 138 -10.89 -13.02 -10.49
CA ASP A 138 -10.53 -13.50 -11.82
C ASP A 138 -10.80 -12.43 -12.89
N SER A 139 -9.99 -12.41 -13.90
CA SER A 139 -10.19 -11.59 -15.10
C SER A 139 -9.42 -12.19 -16.29
N TRP A 140 -9.65 -11.66 -17.47
CA TRP A 140 -8.92 -12.08 -18.66
C TRP A 140 -7.39 -11.82 -18.57
N ARG A 141 -6.94 -10.92 -17.68
CA ARG A 141 -5.52 -10.62 -17.48
C ARG A 141 -4.82 -11.62 -16.56
N ALA A 142 -5.53 -12.14 -15.56
CA ALA A 142 -4.97 -13.08 -14.59
C ALA A 142 -6.06 -13.75 -13.76
N ALA A 143 -5.84 -15.00 -13.40
CA ALA A 143 -6.64 -15.73 -12.44
C ALA A 143 -6.38 -15.22 -11.01
N LYS A 144 -7.33 -15.42 -10.12
CA LYS A 144 -7.25 -15.07 -8.71
C LYS A 144 -6.02 -15.68 -8.04
N ASP A 145 -5.80 -16.97 -8.21
CA ASP A 145 -4.70 -17.69 -7.57
C ASP A 145 -3.32 -17.15 -8.01
N PHE A 146 -3.20 -16.81 -9.31
CA PHE A 146 -1.99 -16.17 -9.80
C PHE A 146 -1.77 -14.80 -9.17
N ARG A 147 -2.84 -13.99 -8.99
CA ARG A 147 -2.74 -12.70 -8.30
C ARG A 147 -2.37 -12.83 -6.84
N LEU A 148 -2.88 -13.84 -6.15
CA LEU A 148 -2.47 -14.16 -4.78
C LEU A 148 -0.99 -14.52 -4.71
N HIS A 149 -0.52 -15.38 -5.64
CA HIS A 149 0.89 -15.74 -5.72
C HIS A 149 1.80 -14.52 -5.93
N ILE A 150 1.48 -13.67 -6.92
CA ILE A 150 2.30 -12.46 -7.15
C ILE A 150 2.15 -11.42 -6.05
N ALA A 151 1.05 -11.40 -5.30
CA ALA A 151 0.91 -10.52 -4.13
C ALA A 151 1.90 -10.90 -3.03
N VAL A 152 2.00 -12.19 -2.71
CA VAL A 152 2.97 -12.72 -1.75
C VAL A 152 4.39 -12.40 -2.19
N GLU A 153 4.75 -12.76 -3.42
CA GLU A 153 6.10 -12.57 -3.93
C GLU A 153 6.51 -11.09 -4.03
N SER A 154 5.59 -10.24 -4.51
CA SER A 154 5.88 -8.80 -4.60
C SER A 154 5.90 -8.12 -3.22
N ALA A 155 5.08 -8.54 -2.26
CA ALA A 155 5.13 -8.03 -0.90
C ALA A 155 6.48 -8.36 -0.23
N LYS A 156 6.97 -9.60 -0.38
CA LYS A 156 8.28 -10.03 0.10
C LYS A 156 9.39 -9.15 -0.48
N ARG A 157 9.46 -9.05 -1.80
CA ARG A 157 10.51 -8.26 -2.48
C ARG A 157 10.44 -6.78 -2.11
N ALA A 158 9.25 -6.20 -2.10
CA ALA A 158 9.09 -4.80 -1.73
C ALA A 158 9.45 -4.54 -0.27
N PHE A 159 9.16 -5.46 0.65
CA PHE A 159 9.58 -5.37 2.05
C PHE A 159 11.11 -5.40 2.17
N ILE A 160 11.76 -6.37 1.54
CA ILE A 160 13.23 -6.51 1.53
C ILE A 160 13.89 -5.22 1.00
N GLU A 161 13.43 -4.72 -0.14
CA GLU A 161 14.01 -3.49 -0.71
C GLU A 161 13.72 -2.26 0.16
N SER A 162 12.54 -2.16 0.77
CA SER A 162 12.23 -1.06 1.71
C SER A 162 13.12 -1.09 2.94
N VAL A 163 13.41 -2.29 3.48
CA VAL A 163 14.33 -2.48 4.63
C VAL A 163 15.75 -2.07 4.24
N LYS A 164 16.26 -2.50 3.08
CA LYS A 164 17.59 -2.10 2.58
C LYS A 164 17.71 -0.59 2.41
N LEU A 165 16.69 0.04 1.80
CA LEU A 165 16.63 1.50 1.64
C LEU A 165 16.64 2.23 2.99
N ALA A 166 16.05 1.63 4.03
CA ALA A 166 16.06 2.15 5.40
C ALA A 166 17.39 1.92 6.14
N GLY A 167 18.35 1.22 5.53
CA GLY A 167 19.65 0.88 6.11
C GLY A 167 19.64 -0.38 6.98
N GLY A 168 18.60 -1.22 6.89
CA GLY A 168 18.54 -2.52 7.56
C GLY A 168 19.28 -3.61 6.76
N GLU A 169 19.77 -4.62 7.47
CA GLU A 169 20.41 -5.81 6.91
C GLU A 169 19.50 -7.03 7.12
N LEU A 170 19.43 -7.92 6.07
CA LEU A 170 18.55 -9.10 6.05
C LEU A 170 19.37 -10.37 5.87
#